data_717b75f3cbac7448e11f88ed9ada70d0
#
_entry.id   717b75f3cbac7448e11f88ed9ada70d0
#
_cell.length_a   1.000
_cell.length_b   1.000
_cell.length_c   1.000
_cell.angle_alpha   90.00
_cell.angle_beta   90.00
_cell.angle_gamma   90.00
#
_symmetry.space_group_name_H-M   'P 1'
#
loop_
_entity.id
_entity.type
_entity.pdbx_description
1 polymer ?
#
loop_
_entity_poly.entity_id
_entity_poly.type
_entity_poly.pdbx_seq_one_letter_code
_entity_poly.pdbx_strand_id
1 'polypeptide(L)'
;IARRQRQMCIRDSGDIVRVSRDEFFPADLVLLSSSEPEGLAYVETANLDGETNLKVKQALPLTAPLVSATRVSSLRGTLSCEAPNNSLYTFDGTLDVPGQAPRPVGPDQLLLRGAQLRNAPWVYGLVVFTGHDTKLLQNATKTPLKRTRVEKHVNALILSLFGLLMALSLMSSIGAQVYIGSAPAYLMPQLDGRSGVRQFVESVPVSYTHLTLP
;
A
#
# COMPACT_ATOMS: atom_id res chain seq x y z
N ILE A 1 -8.76 0.86 -21.59
CA ILE A 1 -7.99 0.36 -20.42
C ILE A 1 -8.26 1.25 -19.19
N ALA A 2 -8.22 2.57 -19.30
CA ALA A 2 -8.45 3.49 -18.18
C ALA A 2 -9.87 3.44 -17.57
N ARG A 3 -10.88 3.04 -18.32
CA ARG A 3 -12.27 2.93 -17.87
C ARG A 3 -12.52 1.70 -16.98
N ARG A 4 -11.82 0.57 -17.22
CA ARG A 4 -11.91 -0.64 -16.38
C ARG A 4 -11.25 -0.44 -15.00
N GLN A 5 -10.12 0.26 -14.94
CA GLN A 5 -9.45 0.55 -13.66
C GLN A 5 -10.27 1.47 -12.75
N ARG A 6 -11.02 2.45 -13.30
CA ARG A 6 -11.90 3.30 -12.49
C ARG A 6 -13.09 2.56 -11.88
N GLN A 7 -13.60 1.52 -12.53
CA GLN A 7 -14.70 0.72 -11.97
C GLN A 7 -14.24 -0.19 -10.81
N MET A 8 -12.97 -0.59 -10.75
CA MET A 8 -12.44 -1.38 -9.64
C MET A 8 -12.27 -0.58 -8.33
N CYS A 9 -12.23 0.75 -8.39
CA CYS A 9 -12.00 1.61 -7.21
C CYS A 9 -13.29 2.12 -6.53
N ILE A 10 -14.48 1.78 -7.04
CA ILE A 10 -15.75 2.32 -6.54
C ILE A 10 -16.69 1.16 -6.25
N ARG A 11 -16.30 0.29 -5.32
CA ARG A 11 -17.18 -0.73 -4.76
C ARG A 11 -17.13 -0.61 -3.26
N ASP A 12 -18.29 -0.43 -2.70
CA ASP A 12 -18.46 -0.31 -1.25
C ASP A 12 -18.87 -1.67 -0.66
N SER A 13 -18.56 -1.88 0.62
CA SER A 13 -19.05 -3.05 1.33
C SER A 13 -20.58 -3.06 1.33
N GLY A 14 -21.16 -4.21 1.01
CA GLY A 14 -22.59 -4.36 0.83
C GLY A 14 -23.07 -4.34 -0.63
N ASP A 15 -22.22 -3.97 -1.59
CA ASP A 15 -22.56 -4.04 -3.00
C ASP A 15 -22.65 -5.50 -3.49
N ILE A 16 -23.55 -5.76 -4.43
CA ILE A 16 -23.64 -7.04 -5.11
C ILE A 16 -22.96 -6.92 -6.47
N VAL A 17 -22.01 -7.81 -6.71
CA VAL A 17 -21.17 -7.81 -7.90
C VAL A 17 -21.37 -9.09 -8.70
N ARG A 18 -21.51 -8.95 -10.02
CA ARG A 18 -21.40 -10.06 -10.94
C ARG A 18 -19.97 -10.13 -11.48
N VAL A 19 -19.38 -11.33 -11.38
CA VAL A 19 -18.07 -11.63 -11.95
C VAL A 19 -18.26 -12.72 -13.01
N SER A 20 -17.68 -12.52 -14.18
CA SER A 20 -17.75 -13.46 -15.30
C SER A 20 -16.56 -14.41 -15.31
N ARG A 21 -16.67 -15.48 -16.10
CA ARG A 21 -15.58 -16.45 -16.30
C ARG A 21 -14.29 -15.73 -16.68
N ASP A 22 -13.19 -16.22 -16.12
CA ASP A 22 -11.82 -15.72 -16.33
C ASP A 22 -11.57 -14.28 -15.87
N GLU A 23 -12.52 -13.68 -15.14
CA GLU A 23 -12.31 -12.39 -14.47
C GLU A 23 -11.76 -12.58 -13.05
N PHE A 24 -10.98 -11.61 -12.61
CA PHE A 24 -10.48 -11.54 -11.23
C PHE A 24 -11.52 -10.91 -10.32
N PHE A 25 -11.60 -11.43 -9.09
CA PHE A 25 -12.45 -10.81 -8.07
C PHE A 25 -11.89 -9.43 -7.67
N PRO A 26 -12.73 -8.39 -7.75
CA PRO A 26 -12.28 -7.00 -7.50
C PRO A 26 -12.11 -6.66 -6.02
N ALA A 27 -12.73 -7.44 -5.15
CA ALA A 27 -12.79 -7.27 -3.70
C ALA A 27 -12.94 -8.64 -3.04
N ASP A 28 -12.90 -8.71 -1.71
CA ASP A 28 -13.28 -9.93 -1.00
C ASP A 28 -14.81 -10.02 -0.99
N LEU A 29 -15.34 -11.12 -1.53
CA LEU A 29 -16.77 -11.32 -1.75
C LEU A 29 -17.27 -12.57 -1.02
N VAL A 30 -18.48 -12.52 -0.52
CA VAL A 30 -19.23 -13.73 -0.13
C VAL A 30 -20.06 -14.20 -1.32
N LEU A 31 -19.86 -15.44 -1.73
CA LEU A 31 -20.57 -16.07 -2.83
C LEU A 31 -22.05 -16.22 -2.50
N LEU A 32 -22.91 -15.54 -3.25
CA LEU A 32 -24.35 -15.63 -3.09
C LEU A 32 -24.96 -16.68 -4.04
N SER A 33 -24.54 -16.67 -5.30
CA SER A 33 -25.10 -17.56 -6.32
C SER A 33 -24.10 -17.74 -7.46
N SER A 34 -24.22 -18.85 -8.15
CA SER A 34 -23.42 -19.22 -9.34
C SER A 34 -24.34 -19.68 -10.48
N SER A 35 -23.79 -19.70 -11.67
CA SER A 35 -24.42 -20.33 -12.84
C SER A 35 -24.43 -21.86 -12.77
N GLU A 36 -23.55 -22.43 -11.93
CA GLU A 36 -23.47 -23.89 -11.75
C GLU A 36 -24.53 -24.41 -10.76
N PRO A 37 -24.93 -25.68 -10.89
CA PRO A 37 -25.84 -26.33 -9.95
C PRO A 37 -25.34 -26.19 -8.52
N GLU A 38 -26.27 -26.09 -7.57
CA GLU A 38 -25.98 -25.97 -6.13
C GLU A 38 -25.12 -24.76 -5.73
N GLY A 39 -24.97 -23.78 -6.64
CA GLY A 39 -24.17 -22.57 -6.37
C GLY A 39 -22.67 -22.85 -6.28
N LEU A 40 -22.17 -23.86 -6.96
CA LEU A 40 -20.74 -24.19 -7.01
C LEU A 40 -19.97 -23.18 -7.87
N ALA A 41 -18.76 -22.87 -7.48
CA ALA A 41 -17.82 -22.07 -8.24
C ALA A 41 -16.40 -22.61 -8.07
N TYR A 42 -15.63 -22.62 -9.13
CA TYR A 42 -14.24 -23.05 -9.13
C TYR A 42 -13.34 -21.82 -9.26
N VAL A 43 -12.40 -21.70 -8.36
CA VAL A 43 -11.57 -20.51 -8.19
C VAL A 43 -10.10 -20.90 -8.22
N GLU A 44 -9.33 -20.18 -9.02
CA GLU A 44 -7.87 -20.28 -9.05
C GLU A 44 -7.26 -19.22 -8.16
N THR A 45 -6.38 -19.64 -7.26
CA THR A 45 -5.69 -18.76 -6.29
C THR A 45 -4.20 -18.64 -6.55
N ALA A 46 -3.71 -19.03 -7.74
CA ALA A 46 -2.29 -19.04 -8.08
C ALA A 46 -1.57 -17.69 -7.82
N ASN A 47 -2.30 -16.58 -8.00
CA ASN A 47 -1.77 -15.23 -7.73
C ASN A 47 -1.65 -14.88 -6.23
N LEU A 48 -2.27 -15.67 -5.35
CA LEU A 48 -2.31 -15.38 -3.91
C LEU A 48 -1.35 -16.28 -3.13
N ASP A 49 -1.40 -17.57 -3.40
CA ASP A 49 -0.69 -18.61 -2.65
C ASP A 49 0.22 -19.48 -3.53
N GLY A 50 0.21 -19.23 -4.86
CA GLY A 50 0.98 -20.02 -5.84
C GLY A 50 0.36 -21.39 -6.17
N GLU A 51 -0.81 -21.73 -5.60
CA GLU A 51 -1.48 -22.99 -5.86
C GLU A 51 -2.27 -22.91 -7.19
N THR A 52 -1.95 -23.79 -8.12
CA THR A 52 -2.63 -23.89 -9.42
C THR A 52 -3.86 -24.78 -9.39
N ASN A 53 -4.06 -25.53 -8.32
CA ASN A 53 -5.25 -26.36 -8.15
C ASN A 53 -6.49 -25.49 -7.95
N LEU A 54 -7.57 -25.86 -8.64
CA LEU A 54 -8.83 -25.16 -8.47
C LEU A 54 -9.44 -25.48 -7.12
N LYS A 55 -9.79 -24.42 -6.38
CA LYS A 55 -10.52 -24.50 -5.11
C LYS A 55 -12.00 -24.42 -5.38
N VAL A 56 -12.75 -25.35 -4.80
CA VAL A 56 -14.22 -25.35 -4.91
C VAL A 56 -14.78 -24.40 -3.83
N LYS A 57 -15.67 -23.51 -4.25
CA LYS A 57 -16.45 -22.63 -3.41
C LYS A 57 -17.93 -22.92 -3.62
N GLN A 58 -18.74 -22.81 -2.56
CA GLN A 58 -20.15 -23.13 -2.61
C GLN A 58 -20.98 -22.04 -1.94
N ALA A 59 -21.98 -21.57 -2.64
CA ALA A 59 -22.96 -20.63 -2.08
C ALA A 59 -23.82 -21.29 -1.00
N LEU A 60 -24.38 -20.48 -0.12
CA LEU A 60 -25.34 -21.00 0.85
C LEU A 60 -26.58 -21.55 0.14
N PRO A 61 -27.16 -22.66 0.62
CA PRO A 61 -28.39 -23.23 0.04
C PRO A 61 -29.56 -22.24 -0.03
N LEU A 62 -29.54 -21.25 0.85
CA LEU A 62 -30.50 -20.15 0.91
C LEU A 62 -30.38 -19.21 -0.30
N THR A 63 -29.19 -18.88 -0.72
CA THR A 63 -28.91 -17.88 -1.76
C THR A 63 -28.62 -18.51 -3.12
N ALA A 64 -28.17 -19.76 -3.17
CA ALA A 64 -27.87 -20.49 -4.40
C ALA A 64 -28.99 -20.45 -5.47
N PRO A 65 -30.32 -20.53 -5.11
CA PRO A 65 -31.39 -20.43 -6.09
C PRO A 65 -31.59 -19.03 -6.71
N LEU A 66 -30.87 -18.02 -6.24
CA LEU A 66 -31.00 -16.63 -6.71
C LEU A 66 -30.18 -16.40 -8.00
N VAL A 67 -30.50 -17.11 -9.08
CA VAL A 67 -29.77 -17.04 -10.36
C VAL A 67 -30.06 -15.79 -11.19
N SER A 68 -31.12 -15.06 -10.90
CA SER A 68 -31.52 -13.85 -11.64
C SER A 68 -31.01 -12.58 -10.95
N ALA A 69 -30.48 -11.64 -11.74
CA ALA A 69 -30.04 -10.34 -11.21
C ALA A 69 -31.12 -9.63 -10.40
N THR A 70 -32.38 -9.71 -10.85
CA THR A 70 -33.53 -9.11 -10.14
C THR A 70 -33.79 -9.76 -8.79
N ARG A 71 -33.66 -11.07 -8.69
CA ARG A 71 -33.84 -11.79 -7.41
C ARG A 71 -32.69 -11.50 -6.46
N VAL A 72 -31.46 -11.48 -6.96
CA VAL A 72 -30.27 -11.14 -6.16
C VAL A 72 -30.36 -9.69 -5.64
N SER A 73 -30.78 -8.75 -6.50
CA SER A 73 -30.92 -7.33 -6.09
C SER A 73 -32.08 -7.09 -5.10
N SER A 74 -33.05 -7.99 -5.07
CA SER A 74 -34.17 -7.93 -4.09
C SER A 74 -33.82 -8.57 -2.74
N LEU A 75 -32.66 -9.25 -2.64
CA LEU A 75 -32.21 -9.84 -1.38
C LEU A 75 -32.05 -8.74 -0.34
N ARG A 76 -32.70 -8.90 0.80
CA ARG A 76 -32.57 -8.05 1.98
C ARG A 76 -32.06 -8.93 3.12
N GLY A 77 -31.05 -8.44 3.82
CA GLY A 77 -30.48 -9.17 4.95
C GLY A 77 -29.31 -8.41 5.52
N THR A 78 -28.79 -8.91 6.61
CA THR A 78 -27.61 -8.38 7.29
C THR A 78 -26.53 -9.47 7.33
N LEU A 79 -25.35 -9.14 6.87
CA LEU A 79 -24.17 -9.99 7.02
C LEU A 79 -23.33 -9.44 8.18
N SER A 80 -23.26 -10.19 9.27
CA SER A 80 -22.32 -9.93 10.36
C SER A 80 -21.09 -10.79 10.15
N CYS A 81 -19.91 -10.20 10.10
CA CYS A 81 -18.65 -10.92 9.87
C CYS A 81 -17.54 -10.40 10.78
N GLU A 82 -16.45 -11.16 10.85
CA GLU A 82 -15.24 -10.78 11.55
C GLU A 82 -14.67 -9.45 11.04
N ALA A 83 -13.84 -8.78 11.86
CA ALA A 83 -13.09 -7.62 11.43
C ALA A 83 -12.04 -8.01 10.35
N PRO A 84 -11.64 -7.06 9.47
CA PRO A 84 -10.60 -7.31 8.47
C PRO A 84 -9.34 -7.89 9.12
N ASN A 85 -8.85 -9.01 8.57
CA ASN A 85 -7.66 -9.71 9.06
C ASN A 85 -6.83 -10.25 7.88
N ASN A 86 -5.62 -10.71 8.18
CA ASN A 86 -4.66 -11.21 7.19
C ASN A 86 -4.76 -12.72 6.93
N SER A 87 -5.68 -13.45 7.56
CA SER A 87 -5.82 -14.89 7.33
C SER A 87 -6.55 -15.17 6.03
N LEU A 88 -5.89 -15.86 5.09
CA LEU A 88 -6.47 -16.22 3.79
C LEU A 88 -7.45 -17.40 3.86
N TYR A 89 -7.32 -18.25 4.88
CA TYR A 89 -8.03 -19.52 4.96
C TYR A 89 -9.13 -19.56 6.00
N THR A 90 -9.30 -18.50 6.78
CA THR A 90 -10.34 -18.39 7.80
C THR A 90 -11.29 -17.25 7.46
N PHE A 91 -12.55 -17.46 7.73
CA PHE A 91 -13.59 -16.43 7.65
C PHE A 91 -14.77 -16.88 8.48
N ASP A 92 -15.22 -16.03 9.40
CA ASP A 92 -16.38 -16.29 10.22
C ASP A 92 -17.39 -15.16 10.03
N GLY A 93 -18.61 -15.56 9.67
CA GLY A 93 -19.72 -14.63 9.49
C GLY A 93 -21.06 -15.31 9.68
N THR A 94 -22.10 -14.51 9.75
CA THR A 94 -23.48 -14.96 9.83
C THR A 94 -24.33 -14.11 8.91
N LEU A 95 -25.05 -14.75 8.02
CA LEU A 95 -26.02 -14.12 7.13
C LEU A 95 -27.42 -14.27 7.78
N ASP A 96 -28.02 -13.13 8.09
CA ASP A 96 -29.38 -13.03 8.59
C ASP A 96 -30.29 -12.46 7.50
N VAL A 97 -31.29 -13.26 7.11
CA VAL A 97 -32.30 -12.89 6.12
C VAL A 97 -33.66 -12.90 6.80
N PRO A 98 -34.42 -11.79 6.70
CA PRO A 98 -35.75 -11.72 7.33
C PRO A 98 -36.65 -12.90 6.97
N GLY A 99 -37.22 -13.56 7.98
CA GLY A 99 -38.09 -14.71 7.80
C GLY A 99 -37.39 -16.06 7.73
N GLN A 100 -36.07 -16.11 7.90
CA GLN A 100 -35.30 -17.36 7.95
C GLN A 100 -34.34 -17.38 9.16
N ALA A 101 -33.92 -18.57 9.55
CA ALA A 101 -32.93 -18.70 10.61
C ALA A 101 -31.56 -18.19 10.12
N PRO A 102 -30.77 -17.46 10.95
CA PRO A 102 -29.41 -17.04 10.62
C PRO A 102 -28.54 -18.22 10.17
N ARG A 103 -27.77 -18.01 9.12
CA ARG A 103 -26.90 -19.06 8.55
C ARG A 103 -25.43 -18.67 8.69
N PRO A 104 -24.59 -19.58 9.18
CA PRO A 104 -23.15 -19.34 9.23
C PRO A 104 -22.56 -19.24 7.80
N VAL A 105 -21.62 -18.33 7.63
CA VAL A 105 -20.85 -18.11 6.41
C VAL A 105 -19.39 -18.35 6.76
N GLY A 106 -18.76 -19.28 6.06
CA GLY A 106 -17.38 -19.68 6.32
C GLY A 106 -16.45 -19.42 5.15
N PRO A 107 -15.24 -19.97 5.20
CA PRO A 107 -14.22 -19.82 4.14
C PRO A 107 -14.67 -20.42 2.80
N ASP A 108 -15.57 -21.41 2.80
CA ASP A 108 -16.08 -22.02 1.56
C ASP A 108 -16.96 -21.08 0.75
N GLN A 109 -17.52 -20.05 1.38
CA GLN A 109 -18.30 -19.02 0.73
C GLN A 109 -17.46 -17.80 0.34
N LEU A 110 -16.24 -17.67 0.87
CA LEU A 110 -15.41 -16.51 0.64
C LEU A 110 -14.62 -16.60 -0.66
N LEU A 111 -14.73 -15.58 -1.50
CA LEU A 111 -13.98 -15.35 -2.73
C LEU A 111 -12.99 -14.22 -2.48
N LEU A 112 -11.70 -14.50 -2.54
CA LEU A 112 -10.65 -13.55 -2.23
C LEU A 112 -10.36 -12.63 -3.42
N ARG A 113 -10.09 -11.37 -3.15
CA ARG A 113 -9.61 -10.40 -4.14
C ARG A 113 -8.35 -10.91 -4.84
N GLY A 114 -8.34 -10.81 -6.19
CA GLY A 114 -7.19 -11.24 -7.00
C GLY A 114 -7.18 -12.71 -7.36
N ALA A 115 -8.06 -13.54 -6.77
CA ALA A 115 -8.35 -14.88 -7.30
C ALA A 115 -9.18 -14.77 -8.56
N GLN A 116 -9.14 -15.80 -9.41
CA GLN A 116 -9.77 -15.82 -10.72
C GLN A 116 -10.91 -16.83 -10.76
N LEU A 117 -12.06 -16.43 -11.31
CA LEU A 117 -13.18 -17.35 -11.53
C LEU A 117 -12.86 -18.30 -12.69
N ARG A 118 -12.96 -19.62 -12.44
CA ARG A 118 -12.84 -20.66 -13.45
C ARG A 118 -14.13 -21.46 -13.54
N ASN A 119 -14.32 -22.19 -14.59
CA ASN A 119 -15.35 -23.22 -14.80
C ASN A 119 -16.81 -22.84 -14.43
N ALA A 120 -17.11 -21.58 -14.22
CA ALA A 120 -18.46 -21.06 -14.05
C ALA A 120 -18.65 -19.84 -14.97
N PRO A 121 -19.68 -19.78 -15.81
CA PRO A 121 -19.97 -18.63 -16.67
C PRO A 121 -20.06 -17.30 -15.90
N TRP A 122 -20.63 -17.31 -14.71
CA TRP A 122 -20.75 -16.14 -13.84
C TRP A 122 -21.04 -16.55 -12.40
N VAL A 123 -20.71 -15.65 -11.49
CA VAL A 123 -21.09 -15.69 -10.07
C VAL A 123 -21.62 -14.34 -9.62
N TYR A 124 -22.50 -14.34 -8.62
CA TYR A 124 -22.86 -13.15 -7.85
C TYR A 124 -22.21 -13.22 -6.47
N GLY A 125 -21.54 -12.16 -6.07
CA GLY A 125 -20.93 -12.03 -4.75
C GLY A 125 -21.32 -10.74 -4.05
N LEU A 126 -21.48 -10.82 -2.75
CA LEU A 126 -21.67 -9.67 -1.87
C LEU A 126 -20.29 -9.17 -1.41
N VAL A 127 -20.00 -7.90 -1.64
CA VAL A 127 -18.73 -7.28 -1.23
C VAL A 127 -18.68 -7.17 0.29
N VAL A 128 -17.63 -7.71 0.88
CA VAL A 128 -17.39 -7.66 2.34
C VAL A 128 -16.26 -6.69 2.66
N PHE A 129 -15.08 -6.93 2.08
CA PHE A 129 -13.91 -6.07 2.29
C PHE A 129 -13.42 -5.48 0.98
N THR A 130 -13.07 -4.18 1.03
CA THR A 130 -12.57 -3.42 -0.13
C THR A 130 -11.24 -2.76 0.17
N GLY A 131 -10.54 -2.34 -0.87
CA GLY A 131 -9.31 -1.54 -0.73
C GLY A 131 -8.27 -2.19 0.17
N HIS A 132 -7.85 -1.48 1.21
CA HIS A 132 -6.83 -1.93 2.16
C HIS A 132 -7.33 -2.99 3.16
N ASP A 133 -8.64 -3.12 3.32
CA ASP A 133 -9.26 -4.06 4.26
C ASP A 133 -9.36 -5.48 3.67
N THR A 134 -9.07 -5.65 2.37
CA THR A 134 -9.03 -6.98 1.76
C THR A 134 -7.92 -7.84 2.35
N LYS A 135 -8.20 -9.12 2.54
CA LYS A 135 -7.26 -10.10 3.11
C LYS A 135 -5.92 -10.13 2.37
N LEU A 136 -5.94 -9.94 1.04
CA LEU A 136 -4.74 -9.83 0.23
C LEU A 136 -3.85 -8.65 0.65
N LEU A 137 -4.42 -7.46 0.81
CA LEU A 137 -3.63 -6.27 1.18
C LEU A 137 -3.25 -6.24 2.66
N GLN A 138 -4.07 -6.84 3.53
CA GLN A 138 -3.72 -7.06 4.94
C GLN A 138 -2.53 -8.03 5.07
N ASN A 139 -2.42 -9.01 4.16
CA ASN A 139 -1.31 -9.95 4.12
C ASN A 139 -0.07 -9.39 3.42
N ALA A 140 -0.21 -8.36 2.59
CA ALA A 140 0.89 -7.63 1.98
C ALA A 140 1.61 -6.80 3.05
N THR A 141 2.42 -7.45 3.86
CA THR A 141 3.21 -6.82 4.91
C THR A 141 4.12 -5.76 4.30
N LYS A 142 4.09 -4.54 4.83
CA LYS A 142 5.09 -3.51 4.52
C LYS A 142 6.46 -4.11 4.85
N THR A 143 7.17 -4.56 3.83
CA THR A 143 8.54 -5.05 3.99
C THR A 143 9.38 -3.93 4.59
N PRO A 144 9.91 -4.08 5.82
CA PRO A 144 10.79 -3.05 6.37
C PRO A 144 12.00 -2.91 5.45
N LEU A 145 12.33 -1.67 5.09
CA LEU A 145 13.52 -1.37 4.30
C LEU A 145 14.74 -1.96 5.02
N LYS A 146 15.28 -3.06 4.49
CA LYS A 146 16.49 -3.71 5.02
C LYS A 146 17.69 -2.85 4.66
N ARG A 147 18.03 -1.88 5.53
CA ARG A 147 19.27 -1.12 5.39
C ARG A 147 20.45 -2.03 5.78
N THR A 148 21.37 -2.20 4.85
CA THR A 148 22.58 -2.99 5.09
C THR A 148 23.48 -2.30 6.12
N ARG A 149 24.32 -3.06 6.81
CA ARG A 149 25.32 -2.46 7.73
C ARG A 149 26.25 -1.50 6.98
N VAL A 150 26.62 -1.86 5.75
CA VAL A 150 27.46 -1.02 4.88
C VAL A 150 26.81 0.33 4.61
N GLU A 151 25.52 0.35 4.27
CA GLU A 151 24.78 1.59 4.02
C GLU A 151 24.76 2.51 5.27
N LYS A 152 24.61 1.95 6.46
CA LYS A 152 24.66 2.71 7.72
C LYS A 152 26.05 3.32 7.95
N HIS A 153 27.12 2.53 7.71
CA HIS A 153 28.50 3.01 7.85
C HIS A 153 28.84 4.07 6.81
N VAL A 154 28.45 3.88 5.55
CA VAL A 154 28.67 4.86 4.47
C VAL A 154 27.93 6.16 4.80
N ASN A 155 26.69 6.10 5.27
CA ASN A 155 25.94 7.29 5.65
C ASN A 155 26.59 8.03 6.83
N ALA A 156 27.11 7.32 7.82
CA ALA A 156 27.84 7.90 8.94
C ALA A 156 29.14 8.55 8.48
N LEU A 157 29.89 7.90 7.55
CA LEU A 157 31.11 8.49 6.96
C LEU A 157 30.81 9.78 6.18
N ILE A 158 29.76 9.79 5.37
CA ILE A 158 29.34 10.99 4.61
C ILE A 158 29.01 12.13 5.57
N LEU A 159 28.23 11.85 6.62
CA LEU A 159 27.88 12.86 7.63
C LEU A 159 29.11 13.36 8.39
N SER A 160 30.05 12.48 8.75
CA SER A 160 31.28 12.87 9.45
C SER A 160 32.20 13.72 8.56
N LEU A 161 32.31 13.37 7.27
CA LEU A 161 33.08 14.15 6.30
C LEU A 161 32.48 15.54 6.11
N PHE A 162 31.15 15.62 5.96
CA PHE A 162 30.45 16.89 5.86
C PHE A 162 30.65 17.75 7.12
N GLY A 163 30.55 17.16 8.32
CA GLY A 163 30.84 17.84 9.56
C GLY A 163 32.27 18.35 9.66
N LEU A 164 33.25 17.54 9.21
CA LEU A 164 34.66 17.95 9.17
C LEU A 164 34.89 19.14 8.23
N LEU A 165 34.30 19.11 7.03
CA LEU A 165 34.40 20.23 6.07
C LEU A 165 33.78 21.50 6.62
N MET A 166 32.64 21.42 7.30
CA MET A 166 32.03 22.56 7.97
C MET A 166 32.92 23.11 9.06
N ALA A 167 33.51 22.25 9.90
CA ALA A 167 34.42 22.67 10.96
C ALA A 167 35.67 23.37 10.42
N LEU A 168 36.31 22.82 9.37
CA LEU A 168 37.47 23.45 8.72
C LEU A 168 37.11 24.79 8.10
N SER A 169 35.96 24.93 7.46
CA SER A 169 35.47 26.17 6.89
C SER A 169 35.28 27.23 7.97
N LEU A 170 34.69 26.88 9.11
CA LEU A 170 34.51 27.77 10.24
C LEU A 170 35.85 28.19 10.86
N MET A 171 36.76 27.25 11.09
CA MET A 171 38.10 27.53 11.59
C MET A 171 38.88 28.48 10.69
N SER A 172 38.84 28.24 9.38
CA SER A 172 39.48 29.10 8.37
C SER A 172 38.90 30.51 8.40
N SER A 173 37.60 30.65 8.51
CA SER A 173 36.90 31.94 8.57
C SER A 173 37.25 32.72 9.84
N ILE A 174 37.26 32.05 11.00
CA ILE A 174 37.67 32.65 12.26
C ILE A 174 39.16 33.06 12.21
N GLY A 175 40.04 32.18 11.71
CA GLY A 175 41.45 32.46 11.55
C GLY A 175 41.72 33.67 10.64
N ALA A 176 40.98 33.81 9.56
CA ALA A 176 41.05 34.97 8.68
C ALA A 176 40.66 36.28 9.40
N GLN A 177 39.63 36.27 10.23
CA GLN A 177 39.24 37.45 11.02
C GLN A 177 40.30 37.85 12.05
N VAL A 178 40.87 36.87 12.76
CA VAL A 178 41.95 37.12 13.73
C VAL A 178 43.20 37.67 13.04
N TYR A 179 43.57 37.11 11.88
CA TYR A 179 44.73 37.56 11.10
C TYR A 179 44.55 39.01 10.60
N ILE A 180 43.38 39.34 10.05
CA ILE A 180 43.05 40.69 9.59
C ILE A 180 43.06 41.69 10.74
N GLY A 181 42.56 41.29 11.92
CA GLY A 181 42.56 42.14 13.12
C GLY A 181 43.96 42.41 13.71
N SER A 182 44.95 41.54 13.46
CA SER A 182 46.33 41.68 13.93
C SER A 182 47.34 42.13 12.88
N ALA A 183 46.94 42.25 11.62
CA ALA A 183 47.82 42.62 10.52
C ALA A 183 48.17 44.14 10.58
N PRO A 184 49.45 44.51 10.35
CA PRO A 184 49.83 45.93 10.33
C PRO A 184 49.20 46.64 9.13
N ALA A 185 48.83 47.91 9.30
CA ALA A 185 48.01 48.72 8.39
C ALA A 185 48.56 48.80 6.91
N TYR A 186 49.85 48.57 6.71
CA TYR A 186 50.45 48.57 5.37
C TYR A 186 50.23 47.28 4.58
N LEU A 187 49.76 46.21 5.20
CA LEU A 187 49.44 44.92 4.58
C LEU A 187 47.96 44.79 4.23
N MET A 188 47.10 45.72 4.64
CA MET A 188 45.70 45.73 4.27
C MET A 188 45.52 46.43 2.92
N PRO A 189 45.22 45.67 1.83
CA PRO A 189 44.64 46.32 0.67
C PRO A 189 43.31 46.91 1.14
N GLN A 190 43.02 48.18 0.79
CA GLN A 190 41.85 48.95 1.16
C GLN A 190 40.58 48.06 1.15
N LEU A 191 40.25 47.50 2.28
CA LEU A 191 38.99 46.84 2.53
C LEU A 191 37.99 47.95 2.81
N ASP A 192 37.35 48.37 1.74
CA ASP A 192 36.26 49.31 1.72
C ASP A 192 35.25 48.94 2.82
N GLY A 193 34.97 49.80 3.76
CA GLY A 193 34.12 49.83 4.97
C GLY A 193 33.03 48.75 5.18
N ARG A 194 33.23 47.54 4.74
CA ARG A 194 32.30 46.42 4.95
C ARG A 194 32.48 45.82 6.35
N SER A 195 31.37 45.76 7.09
CA SER A 195 31.39 45.18 8.42
C SER A 195 31.96 43.76 8.41
N GLY A 196 32.84 43.40 9.38
CA GLY A 196 33.48 42.07 9.47
C GLY A 196 32.51 40.89 9.39
N VAL A 197 31.26 41.09 9.79
CA VAL A 197 30.20 40.08 9.68
C VAL A 197 29.82 39.76 8.21
N ARG A 198 29.79 40.78 7.32
CA ARG A 198 29.54 40.57 5.89
C ARG A 198 30.66 39.78 5.24
N GLN A 199 31.90 40.08 5.57
CA GLN A 199 33.08 39.40 5.06
C GLN A 199 33.15 37.95 5.55
N PHE A 200 32.72 37.69 6.79
CA PHE A 200 32.57 36.35 7.34
C PHE A 200 31.50 35.56 6.56
N VAL A 201 30.34 36.11 6.32
CA VAL A 201 29.24 35.45 5.57
C VAL A 201 29.62 35.20 4.11
N GLU A 202 30.35 36.11 3.46
CA GLU A 202 30.79 35.94 2.07
C GLU A 202 31.97 34.96 1.94
N SER A 203 32.79 34.75 2.94
CA SER A 203 33.92 33.80 2.90
C SER A 203 33.49 32.34 3.07
N VAL A 204 32.38 32.08 3.72
CA VAL A 204 31.84 30.72 3.92
C VAL A 204 31.44 30.06 2.60
N PRO A 205 30.64 30.68 1.68
CA PRO A 205 30.29 30.07 0.41
C PRO A 205 31.46 29.92 -0.57
N VAL A 206 32.48 30.78 -0.51
CA VAL A 206 33.69 30.65 -1.38
C VAL A 206 34.47 29.38 -1.06
N SER A 207 34.58 29.00 0.21
CA SER A 207 35.18 27.71 0.59
C SER A 207 34.38 26.51 0.08
N TYR A 208 33.06 26.64 -0.10
CA TYR A 208 32.20 25.61 -0.66
C TYR A 208 32.35 25.46 -2.16
N THR A 209 32.46 26.53 -2.92
CA THR A 209 32.56 26.50 -4.38
C THR A 209 33.89 25.91 -4.89
N HIS A 210 34.97 26.01 -4.14
CA HIS A 210 36.25 25.40 -4.46
C HIS A 210 36.27 23.87 -4.24
N LEU A 211 35.31 23.33 -3.49
CA LEU A 211 35.22 21.90 -3.20
C LEU A 211 34.23 21.12 -4.11
N THR A 212 33.41 21.83 -4.90
CA THR A 212 32.36 21.23 -5.73
C THR A 212 32.62 21.23 -7.23
N LEU A 213 33.79 21.68 -7.69
CA LEU A 213 34.18 21.58 -9.09
C LEU A 213 35.10 20.35 -9.31
N PRO A 214 34.78 19.51 -10.34
CA PRO A 214 35.48 18.25 -10.63
C PRO A 214 36.92 18.44 -11.01
#